data_8a49317b25f86cca723bcc81311238d5
#
_entry.id   8a49317b25f86cca723bcc81311238d5
#
_cell.length_a   1.000
_cell.length_b   1.000
_cell.length_c   1.000
_cell.angle_alpha   90.00
_cell.angle_beta   90.00
_cell.angle_gamma   90.00
#
_symmetry.space_group_name_H-M   'P 1'
#
loop_
_entity.id
_entity.type
_entity.pdbx_description
1 polymer ?
#
loop_
_entity_poly.entity_id
_entity_poly.type
_entity_poly.pdbx_seq_one_letter_code
_entity_poly.pdbx_strand_id
1 'polypeptide(L)'
;MGPAVKRLGVVGSMVWDTIYGRDPAQPAAEEWGGVAYSLAALDATLASEWQIVPLVKVGRDLAGRANAFLGTLRHVAPGARFIEVPTPNNRVTLRYYALERRCEQMSGGVPPWTWPELGPMVADLDALYLNFISGYETDLPTAQLLRHSFRRFLYADLHSLFLGKEPDGTRVPRPLPQAPAWFGCFDYVQLNEEELAQLGDDPLALAAGALAQGCNAVCVTLGARGAAYFTGNPTRSALVPVDGGAVLEGDPTGCGDVFGATVVAALLAGRGLEEALRLASRMAMRNVSHRGASGLRDHLLGKLTTV
;
A
#
# COMPACT_ATOMS: atom_id res chain seq x y z
N MET A 1 -27.43 -21.93 -2.82
CA MET A 1 -26.54 -20.95 -3.50
C MET A 1 -25.43 -20.62 -2.53
N GLY A 2 -24.17 -20.81 -2.90
CA GLY A 2 -23.05 -20.36 -2.08
C GLY A 2 -23.08 -18.82 -1.92
N PRO A 3 -22.41 -18.26 -0.90
CA PRO A 3 -22.31 -16.82 -0.74
C PRO A 3 -21.74 -16.21 -2.03
N ALA A 4 -22.30 -15.05 -2.43
CA ALA A 4 -21.78 -14.33 -3.59
C ALA A 4 -20.33 -13.94 -3.33
N VAL A 5 -19.45 -14.20 -4.29
CA VAL A 5 -18.04 -13.84 -4.23
C VAL A 5 -17.92 -12.31 -4.31
N LYS A 6 -17.22 -11.73 -3.35
CA LYS A 6 -16.98 -10.29 -3.26
C LYS A 6 -15.68 -9.93 -3.98
N ARG A 7 -15.58 -8.72 -4.51
CA ARG A 7 -14.45 -8.26 -5.32
C ARG A 7 -13.79 -7.04 -4.69
N LEU A 8 -12.50 -7.17 -4.34
CA LEU A 8 -11.65 -6.08 -3.88
C LEU A 8 -10.78 -5.60 -5.03
N GLY A 9 -11.00 -4.37 -5.50
CA GLY A 9 -10.07 -3.71 -6.41
C GLY A 9 -8.83 -3.21 -5.67
N VAL A 10 -7.68 -3.39 -6.28
CA VAL A 10 -6.40 -2.90 -5.74
C VAL A 10 -5.72 -2.04 -6.79
N VAL A 11 -5.70 -0.73 -6.55
CA VAL A 11 -5.02 0.26 -7.40
C VAL A 11 -3.64 0.54 -6.83
N GLY A 12 -2.63 0.54 -7.68
CA GLY A 12 -1.26 0.87 -7.30
C GLY A 12 -0.28 0.66 -8.45
N SER A 13 0.98 0.91 -8.20
CA SER A 13 2.06 0.68 -9.16
C SER A 13 2.86 -0.57 -8.82
N MET A 14 2.94 -1.52 -9.76
CA MET A 14 3.94 -2.59 -9.70
C MET A 14 5.28 -2.00 -10.12
N VAL A 15 6.22 -1.95 -9.19
CA VAL A 15 7.57 -1.44 -9.45
C VAL A 15 8.58 -2.58 -9.43
N TRP A 16 9.64 -2.45 -10.23
CA TRP A 16 10.77 -3.35 -10.16
C TRP A 16 11.85 -2.71 -9.31
N ASP A 17 12.06 -3.23 -8.11
CA ASP A 17 13.01 -2.71 -7.14
C ASP A 17 14.40 -3.25 -7.37
N THR A 18 15.41 -2.37 -7.26
CA THR A 18 16.82 -2.72 -7.10
C THR A 18 17.26 -2.23 -5.73
N ILE A 19 17.42 -3.15 -4.79
CA ILE A 19 17.63 -2.85 -3.36
C ILE A 19 19.10 -3.08 -3.00
N TYR A 20 19.81 -1.99 -2.68
CA TYR A 20 21.16 -2.03 -2.13
C TYR A 20 21.07 -1.97 -0.60
N GLY A 21 21.51 -3.03 0.06
CA GLY A 21 21.64 -3.07 1.52
C GLY A 21 22.74 -2.11 2.04
N ARG A 22 22.90 -2.07 3.36
CA ARG A 22 23.94 -1.27 4.03
C ARG A 22 25.36 -1.78 3.77
N ASP A 23 25.50 -3.06 3.52
CA ASP A 23 26.80 -3.67 3.20
C ASP A 23 27.05 -3.58 1.68
N PRO A 24 28.03 -2.76 1.25
CA PRO A 24 28.32 -2.59 -0.17
C PRO A 24 28.93 -3.83 -0.84
N ALA A 25 29.39 -4.81 -0.05
CA ALA A 25 29.92 -6.09 -0.56
C ALA A 25 28.81 -7.05 -0.97
N GLN A 26 27.57 -6.84 -0.51
CA GLN A 26 26.44 -7.65 -0.90
C GLN A 26 25.86 -7.18 -2.24
N PRO A 27 25.51 -8.11 -3.15
CA PRO A 27 24.87 -7.76 -4.40
C PRO A 27 23.49 -7.13 -4.15
N ALA A 28 23.07 -6.23 -5.03
CA ALA A 28 21.72 -5.70 -5.00
C ALA A 28 20.71 -6.81 -5.23
N ALA A 29 19.59 -6.77 -4.52
CA ALA A 29 18.45 -7.63 -4.78
C ALA A 29 17.55 -6.97 -5.83
N GLU A 30 17.13 -7.73 -6.84
CA GLU A 30 16.15 -7.29 -7.84
C GLU A 30 14.87 -8.09 -7.70
N GLU A 31 13.74 -7.40 -7.42
CA GLU A 31 12.49 -8.06 -7.14
C GLU A 31 11.28 -7.14 -7.40
N TRP A 32 10.08 -7.72 -7.42
CA TRP A 32 8.84 -6.96 -7.40
C TRP A 32 8.68 -6.23 -6.08
N GLY A 33 8.34 -4.95 -6.18
CA GLY A 33 8.02 -4.05 -5.08
C GLY A 33 6.68 -3.33 -5.26
N GLY A 34 6.48 -2.32 -4.43
CA GLY A 34 5.27 -1.52 -4.44
C GLY A 34 4.01 -2.34 -4.20
N VAL A 35 2.98 -2.17 -5.02
CA VAL A 35 1.69 -2.84 -4.83
C VAL A 35 1.78 -4.37 -4.85
N ALA A 36 2.87 -4.95 -5.36
CA ALA A 36 3.09 -6.39 -5.31
C ALA A 36 3.17 -6.93 -3.85
N TYR A 37 3.74 -6.15 -2.92
CA TYR A 37 3.69 -6.47 -1.49
C TYR A 37 2.25 -6.52 -0.97
N SER A 38 1.44 -5.51 -1.32
CA SER A 38 0.03 -5.46 -0.94
C SER A 38 -0.77 -6.64 -1.50
N LEU A 39 -0.54 -6.99 -2.78
CA LEU A 39 -1.23 -8.11 -3.41
C LEU A 39 -0.87 -9.44 -2.74
N ALA A 40 0.41 -9.67 -2.42
CA ALA A 40 0.86 -10.88 -1.72
C ALA A 40 0.31 -10.95 -0.28
N ALA A 41 0.26 -9.82 0.43
CA ALA A 41 -0.29 -9.75 1.78
C ALA A 41 -1.80 -9.96 1.79
N LEU A 42 -2.55 -9.38 0.86
CA LEU A 42 -3.98 -9.65 0.67
C LEU A 42 -4.22 -11.12 0.37
N ASP A 43 -3.43 -11.73 -0.50
CA ASP A 43 -3.55 -13.15 -0.84
C ASP A 43 -3.28 -14.07 0.37
N ALA A 44 -2.51 -13.60 1.36
CA ALA A 44 -2.28 -14.31 2.62
C ALA A 44 -3.37 -14.10 3.66
N THR A 45 -4.11 -12.98 3.63
CA THR A 45 -4.94 -12.52 4.75
C THR A 45 -6.43 -12.38 4.45
N LEU A 46 -6.81 -12.27 3.18
CA LEU A 46 -8.22 -12.18 2.77
C LEU A 46 -8.98 -13.46 3.10
N ALA A 47 -10.23 -13.29 3.51
CA ALA A 47 -11.17 -14.40 3.66
C ALA A 47 -11.57 -14.96 2.27
N SER A 48 -11.93 -16.25 2.25
CA SER A 48 -12.12 -17.02 1.01
C SER A 48 -13.26 -16.52 0.11
N GLU A 49 -14.19 -15.74 0.64
CA GLU A 49 -15.28 -15.12 -0.12
C GLU A 49 -14.84 -13.88 -0.92
N TRP A 50 -13.61 -13.41 -0.75
CA TRP A 50 -13.08 -12.26 -1.46
C TRP A 50 -12.14 -12.67 -2.59
N GLN A 51 -12.23 -11.94 -3.70
CA GLN A 51 -11.28 -12.01 -4.81
C GLN A 51 -10.63 -10.67 -5.05
N ILE A 52 -9.34 -10.71 -5.39
CA ILE A 52 -8.52 -9.54 -5.73
C ILE A 52 -8.69 -9.23 -7.23
N VAL A 53 -9.00 -7.98 -7.53
CA VAL A 53 -8.98 -7.44 -8.89
C VAL A 53 -7.84 -6.43 -8.97
N PRO A 54 -6.67 -6.81 -9.53
CA PRO A 54 -5.54 -5.90 -9.65
C PRO A 54 -5.84 -4.83 -10.70
N LEU A 55 -6.01 -3.58 -10.26
CA LEU A 55 -6.17 -2.42 -11.12
C LEU A 55 -4.80 -1.75 -11.26
N VAL A 56 -3.93 -2.38 -12.04
CA VAL A 56 -2.54 -1.97 -12.23
C VAL A 56 -2.20 -1.86 -13.71
N LYS A 57 -1.32 -0.93 -14.05
CA LYS A 57 -0.71 -0.81 -15.37
C LYS A 57 0.74 -1.31 -15.28
N VAL A 58 1.18 -2.04 -16.28
CA VAL A 58 2.54 -2.62 -16.31
C VAL A 58 3.17 -2.33 -17.66
N GLY A 59 4.42 -1.89 -17.65
CA GLY A 59 5.20 -1.67 -18.85
C GLY A 59 5.46 -2.99 -19.60
N ARG A 60 5.44 -2.92 -20.93
CA ARG A 60 5.63 -4.09 -21.80
C ARG A 60 6.89 -4.88 -21.49
N ASP A 61 7.95 -4.20 -21.06
CA ASP A 61 9.25 -4.81 -20.74
C ASP A 61 9.21 -5.78 -19.54
N LEU A 62 8.22 -5.63 -18.66
CA LEU A 62 8.04 -6.51 -17.48
C LEU A 62 6.71 -7.28 -17.48
N ALA A 63 5.90 -7.18 -18.53
CA ALA A 63 4.58 -7.82 -18.61
C ALA A 63 4.64 -9.34 -18.37
N GLY A 64 5.64 -10.04 -18.92
CA GLY A 64 5.82 -11.48 -18.69
C GLY A 64 6.11 -11.82 -17.23
N ARG A 65 6.94 -11.02 -16.55
CA ARG A 65 7.26 -11.20 -15.12
C ARG A 65 6.04 -10.89 -14.24
N ALA A 66 5.26 -9.86 -14.60
CA ALA A 66 4.03 -9.52 -13.87
C ALA A 66 2.98 -10.62 -13.97
N ASN A 67 2.79 -11.20 -15.16
CA ASN A 67 1.90 -12.36 -15.35
C ASN A 67 2.35 -13.56 -14.50
N ALA A 68 3.67 -13.86 -14.47
CA ALA A 68 4.20 -14.92 -13.64
C ALA A 68 3.92 -14.68 -12.15
N PHE A 69 4.16 -13.46 -11.65
CA PHE A 69 3.88 -13.08 -10.26
C PHE A 69 2.38 -13.21 -9.92
N LEU A 70 1.48 -12.60 -10.72
CA LEU A 70 0.04 -12.67 -10.49
C LEU A 70 -0.48 -14.11 -10.54
N GLY A 71 0.12 -14.97 -11.38
CA GLY A 71 -0.19 -16.39 -11.48
C GLY A 71 0.15 -17.20 -10.22
N THR A 72 0.96 -16.67 -9.30
CA THR A 72 1.25 -17.31 -8.01
C THR A 72 0.19 -17.04 -6.94
N LEU A 73 -0.62 -16.00 -7.13
CA LEU A 73 -1.63 -15.56 -6.18
C LEU A 73 -2.93 -16.35 -6.36
N ARG A 74 -3.54 -16.77 -5.26
CA ARG A 74 -4.73 -17.65 -5.25
C ARG A 74 -6.05 -16.90 -5.23
N HIS A 75 -6.07 -15.70 -4.65
CA HIS A 75 -7.28 -14.88 -4.54
C HIS A 75 -7.50 -13.95 -5.74
N VAL A 76 -6.61 -13.92 -6.73
CA VAL A 76 -6.83 -13.11 -7.93
C VAL A 76 -8.06 -13.63 -8.67
N ALA A 77 -8.98 -12.73 -9.00
CA ALA A 77 -10.22 -13.05 -9.68
C ALA A 77 -9.94 -13.72 -11.04
N PRO A 78 -10.66 -14.78 -11.39
CA PRO A 78 -10.52 -15.45 -12.68
C PRO A 78 -10.68 -14.45 -13.84
N GLY A 79 -9.68 -14.43 -14.74
CA GLY A 79 -9.67 -13.52 -15.89
C GLY A 79 -9.25 -12.09 -15.59
N ALA A 80 -9.02 -11.72 -14.32
CA ALA A 80 -8.45 -10.43 -13.98
C ALA A 80 -7.02 -10.30 -14.52
N ARG A 81 -6.71 -9.14 -15.11
CA ARG A 81 -5.42 -8.86 -15.75
C ARG A 81 -5.04 -7.42 -15.49
N PHE A 82 -3.75 -7.13 -15.52
CA PHE A 82 -3.25 -5.77 -15.61
C PHE A 82 -3.43 -5.20 -17.03
N ILE A 83 -3.33 -3.88 -17.15
CA ILE A 83 -3.25 -3.21 -18.46
C ILE A 83 -1.78 -3.09 -18.84
N GLU A 84 -1.39 -3.72 -19.96
CA GLU A 84 -0.07 -3.54 -20.56
C GLU A 84 0.00 -2.17 -21.24
N VAL A 85 1.08 -1.43 -20.96
CA VAL A 85 1.35 -0.13 -21.58
C VAL A 85 2.67 -0.19 -22.36
N PRO A 86 2.79 0.59 -23.46
CA PRO A 86 4.00 0.54 -24.33
C PRO A 86 5.24 1.17 -23.68
N THR A 87 5.06 1.98 -22.64
CA THR A 87 6.16 2.64 -21.92
C THR A 87 6.93 1.64 -21.05
N PRO A 88 8.20 1.94 -20.71
CA PRO A 88 8.94 1.13 -19.73
C PRO A 88 8.24 1.10 -18.38
N ASN A 89 8.30 -0.05 -17.70
CA ASN A 89 7.74 -0.19 -16.36
C ASN A 89 8.45 0.72 -15.35
N ASN A 90 7.73 1.10 -14.31
CA ASN A 90 8.30 1.83 -13.19
C ASN A 90 9.35 0.97 -12.47
N ARG A 91 10.51 1.58 -12.20
CA ARG A 91 11.64 0.96 -11.49
C ARG A 91 12.06 1.88 -10.36
N VAL A 92 12.40 1.27 -9.22
CA VAL A 92 12.88 2.01 -8.05
C VAL A 92 14.24 1.45 -7.63
N THR A 93 15.19 2.35 -7.42
CA THR A 93 16.48 2.02 -6.82
C THR A 93 16.48 2.51 -5.38
N LEU A 94 16.62 1.58 -4.43
CA LEU A 94 16.67 1.84 -3.00
C LEU A 94 18.10 1.63 -2.49
N ARG A 95 18.66 2.63 -1.81
CA ARG A 95 20.00 2.55 -1.18
C ARG A 95 19.88 2.87 0.30
N TYR A 96 20.02 1.83 1.13
CA TYR A 96 19.97 1.97 2.58
C TYR A 96 21.31 2.40 3.14
N TYR A 97 21.32 3.50 3.94
CA TYR A 97 22.48 3.97 4.70
C TYR A 97 22.28 3.88 6.22
N ALA A 98 21.03 3.66 6.67
CA ALA A 98 20.67 3.30 8.04
C ALA A 98 19.49 2.32 8.01
N LEU A 99 19.06 1.81 9.17
CA LEU A 99 18.01 0.78 9.24
C LEU A 99 16.69 1.22 8.56
N GLU A 100 16.27 2.46 8.79
CA GLU A 100 15.03 3.02 8.25
C GLU A 100 15.28 4.20 7.29
N ARG A 101 16.56 4.52 6.98
CA ARG A 101 16.92 5.64 6.13
C ARG A 101 17.49 5.17 4.80
N ARG A 102 16.86 5.59 3.73
CA ARG A 102 17.26 5.25 2.37
C ARG A 102 17.20 6.47 1.45
N CYS A 103 17.93 6.38 0.35
CA CYS A 103 17.74 7.22 -0.81
C CYS A 103 16.95 6.42 -1.85
N GLU A 104 16.02 7.07 -2.51
CA GLU A 104 15.13 6.46 -3.47
C GLU A 104 15.21 7.21 -4.80
N GLN A 105 15.43 6.47 -5.89
CA GLN A 105 15.35 6.99 -7.25
C GLN A 105 14.31 6.21 -8.05
N MET A 106 13.44 6.93 -8.76
CA MET A 106 12.38 6.33 -9.56
C MET A 106 12.54 6.69 -11.04
N SER A 107 12.45 5.68 -11.88
CA SER A 107 12.42 5.77 -13.33
C SER A 107 11.23 5.02 -13.90
N GLY A 108 11.08 5.05 -15.24
CA GLY A 108 9.98 4.42 -15.94
C GLY A 108 8.96 5.45 -16.44
N GLY A 109 7.86 4.98 -16.99
CA GLY A 109 6.89 5.85 -17.65
C GLY A 109 5.46 5.29 -17.66
N VAL A 110 5.12 4.42 -16.73
CA VAL A 110 3.75 3.91 -16.61
C VAL A 110 2.81 5.08 -16.28
N PRO A 111 1.80 5.36 -17.12
CA PRO A 111 0.93 6.51 -16.94
C PRO A 111 -0.04 6.33 -15.78
N PRO A 112 -0.49 7.42 -15.13
CA PRO A 112 -1.53 7.37 -14.10
C PRO A 112 -2.86 6.84 -14.66
N TRP A 113 -3.76 6.48 -13.76
CA TRP A 113 -5.15 6.25 -14.09
C TRP A 113 -5.88 7.57 -14.28
N THR A 114 -6.62 7.67 -15.37
CA THR A 114 -7.62 8.73 -15.57
C THR A 114 -9.01 8.22 -15.18
N TRP A 115 -9.93 9.13 -14.85
CA TRP A 115 -11.31 8.72 -14.52
C TRP A 115 -12.00 7.95 -15.64
N PRO A 116 -11.91 8.34 -16.94
CA PRO A 116 -12.50 7.55 -18.02
C PRO A 116 -12.01 6.11 -18.12
N GLU A 117 -10.76 5.84 -17.69
CA GLU A 117 -10.19 4.49 -17.67
C GLU A 117 -10.62 3.72 -16.40
N LEU A 118 -10.51 4.37 -15.23
CA LEU A 118 -10.73 3.71 -13.93
C LEU A 118 -12.23 3.52 -13.62
N GLY A 119 -13.06 4.50 -13.93
CA GLY A 119 -14.48 4.52 -13.57
C GLY A 119 -15.25 3.27 -13.99
N PRO A 120 -15.16 2.82 -15.23
CA PRO A 120 -15.82 1.57 -15.67
C PRO A 120 -15.32 0.33 -14.93
N MET A 121 -14.04 0.30 -14.52
CA MET A 121 -13.42 -0.87 -13.89
C MET A 121 -13.82 -1.05 -12.43
N VAL A 122 -14.26 0.02 -11.75
CA VAL A 122 -14.65 -0.04 -10.34
C VAL A 122 -16.15 -0.29 -10.12
N ALA A 123 -16.96 -0.26 -11.15
CA ALA A 123 -18.42 -0.33 -11.04
C ALA A 123 -18.92 -1.60 -10.33
N ASP A 124 -18.28 -2.74 -10.61
CA ASP A 124 -18.67 -4.07 -10.09
C ASP A 124 -17.84 -4.51 -8.86
N LEU A 125 -17.09 -3.61 -8.26
CA LEU A 125 -16.28 -3.93 -7.07
C LEU A 125 -17.08 -3.70 -5.78
N ASP A 126 -16.81 -4.48 -4.75
CA ASP A 126 -17.41 -4.35 -3.42
C ASP A 126 -16.58 -3.50 -2.47
N ALA A 127 -15.28 -3.44 -2.71
CA ALA A 127 -14.33 -2.64 -1.94
C ALA A 127 -13.17 -2.19 -2.84
N LEU A 128 -12.48 -1.13 -2.42
CA LEU A 128 -11.31 -0.62 -3.14
C LEU A 128 -10.19 -0.27 -2.16
N TYR A 129 -8.98 -0.63 -2.53
CA TYR A 129 -7.75 -0.25 -1.87
C TYR A 129 -6.84 0.48 -2.85
N LEU A 130 -6.50 1.73 -2.56
CA LEU A 130 -5.51 2.50 -3.31
C LEU A 130 -4.21 2.53 -2.52
N ASN A 131 -3.13 2.10 -3.17
CA ASN A 131 -1.79 2.20 -2.61
C ASN A 131 -0.94 3.12 -3.51
N PHE A 132 -0.65 4.32 -3.02
CA PHE A 132 0.13 5.31 -3.74
C PHE A 132 1.63 5.01 -3.62
N ILE A 133 2.15 4.22 -4.54
CA ILE A 133 3.55 3.79 -4.64
C ILE A 133 4.39 4.76 -5.47
N SER A 134 3.87 5.18 -6.62
CA SER A 134 4.54 6.16 -7.46
C SER A 134 4.26 7.60 -7.02
N GLY A 135 3.12 7.82 -6.35
CA GLY A 135 2.58 9.12 -5.99
C GLY A 135 1.81 9.81 -7.13
N TYR A 136 1.63 9.10 -8.23
CA TYR A 136 0.81 9.55 -9.37
C TYR A 136 -0.02 8.40 -9.97
N GLU A 137 -0.47 7.47 -9.13
CA GLU A 137 -1.43 6.43 -9.54
C GLU A 137 -2.70 7.05 -10.09
N THR A 138 -3.17 8.12 -9.45
CA THR A 138 -4.24 8.98 -9.93
C THR A 138 -3.98 10.43 -9.48
N ASP A 139 -4.62 11.40 -10.12
CA ASP A 139 -4.67 12.78 -9.64
C ASP A 139 -5.84 13.01 -8.69
N LEU A 140 -5.84 14.15 -7.98
CA LEU A 140 -6.90 14.51 -7.03
C LEU A 140 -8.29 14.61 -7.70
N PRO A 141 -8.47 15.22 -8.88
CA PRO A 141 -9.75 15.20 -9.57
C PRO A 141 -10.30 13.80 -9.84
N THR A 142 -9.45 12.85 -10.25
CA THR A 142 -9.83 11.44 -10.46
C THR A 142 -10.23 10.79 -9.13
N ALA A 143 -9.49 11.03 -8.03
CA ALA A 143 -9.83 10.52 -6.71
C ALA A 143 -11.17 11.08 -6.19
N GLN A 144 -11.46 12.35 -6.44
CA GLN A 144 -12.74 12.98 -6.11
C GLN A 144 -13.90 12.38 -6.90
N LEU A 145 -13.73 12.15 -8.21
CA LEU A 145 -14.74 11.49 -9.05
C LEU A 145 -14.95 10.03 -8.61
N LEU A 146 -13.87 9.34 -8.25
CA LEU A 146 -13.94 8.00 -7.66
C LEU A 146 -14.79 8.02 -6.39
N ARG A 147 -14.51 8.90 -5.43
CA ARG A 147 -15.29 9.03 -4.20
C ARG A 147 -16.76 9.37 -4.47
N HIS A 148 -17.02 10.21 -5.44
CA HIS A 148 -18.39 10.57 -5.81
C HIS A 148 -19.19 9.35 -6.35
N SER A 149 -18.54 8.53 -7.15
CA SER A 149 -19.18 7.44 -7.88
C SER A 149 -19.13 6.10 -7.12
N PHE A 150 -18.14 5.90 -6.27
CA PHE A 150 -17.94 4.67 -5.49
C PHE A 150 -18.23 4.94 -4.02
N ARG A 151 -19.36 4.44 -3.52
CA ARG A 151 -19.85 4.67 -2.15
C ARG A 151 -19.66 3.48 -1.21
N ARG A 152 -18.91 2.47 -1.66
CA ARG A 152 -18.54 1.30 -0.87
C ARG A 152 -17.22 1.56 -0.14
N PHE A 153 -16.70 0.57 0.58
CA PHE A 153 -15.46 0.65 1.33
C PHE A 153 -14.27 1.12 0.47
N LEU A 154 -13.60 2.16 0.94
CA LEU A 154 -12.51 2.81 0.22
C LEU A 154 -11.36 3.13 1.19
N TYR A 155 -10.24 2.43 1.05
CA TYR A 155 -9.03 2.60 1.85
C TYR A 155 -7.89 3.14 0.98
N ALA A 156 -7.07 4.06 1.51
CA ALA A 156 -5.88 4.53 0.80
C ALA A 156 -4.65 4.60 1.71
N ASP A 157 -3.52 4.10 1.20
CA ASP A 157 -2.19 4.42 1.70
C ASP A 157 -1.63 5.59 0.87
N LEU A 158 -1.41 6.74 1.51
CA LEU A 158 -1.05 8.00 0.83
C LEU A 158 0.47 8.20 0.68
N HIS A 159 1.27 7.25 1.16
CA HIS A 159 2.72 7.31 1.28
C HIS A 159 3.42 8.18 0.22
N SER A 160 3.37 7.79 -1.03
CA SER A 160 4.15 8.46 -2.07
C SER A 160 3.56 9.77 -2.59
N LEU A 161 2.35 10.15 -2.16
CA LEU A 161 1.83 11.50 -2.40
C LEU A 161 2.65 12.57 -1.65
N PHE A 162 3.36 12.16 -0.58
CA PHE A 162 4.29 13.00 0.19
C PHE A 162 5.70 13.03 -0.39
N LEU A 163 5.91 12.48 -1.58
CA LEU A 163 7.19 12.48 -2.26
C LEU A 163 7.14 13.29 -3.56
N GLY A 164 8.04 14.25 -3.69
CA GLY A 164 8.36 14.88 -4.96
C GLY A 164 9.30 14.00 -5.79
N LYS A 165 9.47 14.32 -7.06
CA LYS A 165 10.44 13.69 -7.95
C LYS A 165 11.28 14.76 -8.61
N GLU A 166 12.60 14.71 -8.37
CA GLU A 166 13.57 15.57 -9.00
C GLU A 166 13.84 15.15 -10.46
N PRO A 167 14.46 15.99 -11.29
CA PRO A 167 14.75 15.67 -12.69
C PRO A 167 15.60 14.41 -12.89
N ASP A 168 16.46 14.06 -11.94
CA ASP A 168 17.27 12.84 -11.94
C ASP A 168 16.53 11.60 -11.45
N GLY A 169 15.26 11.76 -11.08
CA GLY A 169 14.41 10.70 -10.52
C GLY A 169 14.48 10.54 -9.02
N THR A 170 15.32 11.30 -8.31
CA THR A 170 15.41 11.25 -6.85
C THR A 170 14.08 11.64 -6.22
N ARG A 171 13.63 10.83 -5.26
CA ARG A 171 12.40 11.08 -4.49
C ARG A 171 12.75 11.90 -3.25
N VAL A 172 12.04 13.01 -3.08
CA VAL A 172 12.27 13.93 -1.95
C VAL A 172 10.97 14.15 -1.18
N PRO A 173 11.02 14.12 0.16
CA PRO A 173 9.86 14.43 0.98
C PRO A 173 9.31 15.84 0.67
N ARG A 174 8.00 15.95 0.56
CA ARG A 174 7.29 17.22 0.39
C ARG A 174 5.92 17.16 1.05
N PRO A 175 5.40 18.27 1.59
CA PRO A 175 4.03 18.35 2.06
C PRO A 175 3.03 17.97 0.96
N LEU A 176 1.99 17.23 1.31
CA LEU A 176 0.93 16.87 0.37
C LEU A 176 0.08 18.11 0.01
N PRO A 177 0.10 18.58 -1.25
CA PRO A 177 -0.75 19.69 -1.66
C PRO A 177 -2.23 19.32 -1.51
N GLN A 178 -3.05 20.23 -0.98
CA GLN A 178 -4.48 20.01 -0.79
C GLN A 178 -4.82 18.76 0.04
N ALA A 179 -4.01 18.43 1.05
CA ALA A 179 -4.18 17.26 1.90
C ALA A 179 -5.62 17.05 2.43
N PRO A 180 -6.36 18.09 2.89
CA PRO A 180 -7.76 17.93 3.28
C PRO A 180 -8.65 17.37 2.18
N ALA A 181 -8.46 17.76 0.93
CA ALA A 181 -9.24 17.25 -0.19
C ALA A 181 -8.92 15.76 -0.49
N TRP A 182 -7.66 15.36 -0.34
CA TRP A 182 -7.27 13.96 -0.44
C TRP A 182 -7.89 13.11 0.67
N PHE A 183 -7.84 13.58 1.91
CA PHE A 183 -8.46 12.86 3.04
C PHE A 183 -9.96 12.65 2.85
N GLY A 184 -10.66 13.63 2.27
CA GLY A 184 -12.09 13.52 1.95
C GLY A 184 -12.43 12.51 0.85
N CYS A 185 -11.45 11.99 0.13
CA CYS A 185 -11.67 10.99 -0.91
C CYS A 185 -11.83 9.56 -0.38
N PHE A 186 -11.44 9.26 0.88
CA PHE A 186 -11.33 7.90 1.37
C PHE A 186 -12.03 7.71 2.72
N ASP A 187 -12.53 6.50 2.98
CA ASP A 187 -13.10 6.15 4.29
C ASP A 187 -12.01 5.95 5.33
N TYR A 188 -10.87 5.38 4.92
CA TYR A 188 -9.71 5.11 5.75
C TYR A 188 -8.46 5.60 5.03
N VAL A 189 -7.60 6.28 5.78
CA VAL A 189 -6.33 6.81 5.28
C VAL A 189 -5.18 6.26 6.11
N GLN A 190 -4.14 5.80 5.44
CA GLN A 190 -2.88 5.40 6.04
C GLN A 190 -1.78 6.38 5.63
N LEU A 191 -0.94 6.71 6.60
CA LEU A 191 0.35 7.40 6.40
C LEU A 191 1.32 6.97 7.50
N ASN A 192 2.59 7.32 7.35
CA ASN A 192 3.57 7.13 8.40
C ASN A 192 3.77 8.41 9.23
N GLU A 193 4.55 8.31 10.29
CA GLU A 193 4.85 9.42 11.20
C GLU A 193 5.56 10.59 10.50
N GLU A 194 6.51 10.29 9.59
CA GLU A 194 7.26 11.33 8.86
C GLU A 194 6.36 12.09 7.89
N GLU A 195 5.42 11.40 7.27
CA GLU A 195 4.40 12.01 6.38
C GLU A 195 3.42 12.88 7.16
N LEU A 196 2.97 12.39 8.32
CA LEU A 196 2.12 13.17 9.20
C LEU A 196 2.82 14.47 9.64
N ALA A 197 4.09 14.38 10.01
CA ALA A 197 4.88 15.55 10.42
C ALA A 197 5.06 16.59 9.30
N GLN A 198 4.97 16.22 8.03
CA GLN A 198 5.01 17.17 6.93
C GLN A 198 3.73 18.01 6.79
N LEU A 199 2.64 17.62 7.43
CA LEU A 199 1.38 18.36 7.43
C LEU A 199 1.29 19.37 8.56
N GLY A 200 2.12 19.25 9.60
CA GLY A 200 2.18 20.16 10.76
C GLY A 200 2.64 19.43 12.03
N ASP A 201 2.78 20.22 13.10
CA ASP A 201 3.37 19.77 14.36
C ASP A 201 2.34 19.18 15.36
N ASP A 202 1.04 19.33 15.09
CA ASP A 202 -0.03 18.81 15.95
C ASP A 202 -0.78 17.65 15.30
N PRO A 203 -0.42 16.40 15.60
CA PRO A 203 -1.07 15.21 15.04
C PRO A 203 -2.57 15.12 15.30
N LEU A 204 -3.03 15.65 16.45
CA LEU A 204 -4.45 15.63 16.80
C LEU A 204 -5.26 16.62 15.95
N ALA A 205 -4.73 17.83 15.74
CA ALA A 205 -5.36 18.82 14.88
C ALA A 205 -5.41 18.34 13.42
N LEU A 206 -4.35 17.69 12.95
CA LEU A 206 -4.27 17.12 11.60
C LEU A 206 -5.29 15.98 11.41
N ALA A 207 -5.34 15.05 12.37
CA ALA A 207 -6.33 13.97 12.34
C ALA A 207 -7.76 14.51 12.42
N ALA A 208 -8.04 15.49 13.29
CA ALA A 208 -9.35 16.12 13.38
C ALA A 208 -9.74 16.80 12.06
N GLY A 209 -8.78 17.46 11.39
CA GLY A 209 -8.97 18.04 10.07
C GLY A 209 -9.35 17.00 9.01
N ALA A 210 -8.67 15.85 8.99
CA ALA A 210 -8.97 14.75 8.08
C ALA A 210 -10.36 14.15 8.35
N LEU A 211 -10.69 13.91 9.61
CA LEU A 211 -12.00 13.40 10.04
C LEU A 211 -13.14 14.36 9.68
N ALA A 212 -12.91 15.66 9.77
CA ALA A 212 -13.88 16.69 9.36
C ALA A 212 -14.18 16.68 7.85
N GLN A 213 -13.28 16.11 7.02
CA GLN A 213 -13.52 15.92 5.59
C GLN A 213 -14.35 14.64 5.28
N GLY A 214 -14.76 13.88 6.29
CA GLY A 214 -15.58 12.68 6.13
C GLY A 214 -14.78 11.36 6.10
N CYS A 215 -13.48 11.40 6.37
CA CYS A 215 -12.69 10.21 6.65
C CYS A 215 -13.17 9.55 7.97
N ASN A 216 -13.33 8.24 8.00
CA ASN A 216 -13.76 7.50 9.19
C ASN A 216 -12.60 7.29 10.17
N ALA A 217 -11.39 7.04 9.64
CA ALA A 217 -10.20 6.87 10.45
C ALA A 217 -8.92 7.26 9.70
N VAL A 218 -7.98 7.82 10.46
CA VAL A 218 -6.58 8.03 10.06
C VAL A 218 -5.73 7.02 10.82
N CYS A 219 -4.97 6.21 10.10
CA CYS A 219 -4.03 5.22 10.63
C CYS A 219 -2.61 5.74 10.39
N VAL A 220 -1.78 5.75 11.43
CA VAL A 220 -0.40 6.25 11.35
C VAL A 220 0.55 5.13 11.77
N THR A 221 1.40 4.68 10.86
CA THR A 221 2.45 3.70 11.18
C THR A 221 3.62 4.38 11.87
N LEU A 222 4.15 3.74 12.92
CA LEU A 222 5.21 4.26 13.81
C LEU A 222 6.46 3.35 13.81
N GLY A 223 6.69 2.61 12.71
CA GLY A 223 7.76 1.64 12.60
C GLY A 223 7.69 0.57 13.70
N ALA A 224 8.80 0.30 14.37
CA ALA A 224 8.88 -0.70 15.44
C ALA A 224 8.00 -0.39 16.67
N ARG A 225 7.46 0.82 16.79
CA ARG A 225 6.56 1.20 17.90
C ARG A 225 5.10 0.78 17.65
N GLY A 226 4.77 0.29 16.44
CA GLY A 226 3.42 -0.12 16.07
C GLY A 226 2.67 0.92 15.26
N ALA A 227 1.44 1.22 15.61
CA ALA A 227 0.59 2.18 14.89
C ALA A 227 -0.27 3.01 15.85
N ALA A 228 -0.59 4.23 15.45
CA ALA A 228 -1.61 5.05 16.08
C ALA A 228 -2.85 5.13 15.17
N TYR A 229 -4.00 5.37 15.74
CA TYR A 229 -5.21 5.67 14.97
C TYR A 229 -6.04 6.79 15.59
N PHE A 230 -6.81 7.44 14.75
CA PHE A 230 -7.75 8.50 15.10
C PHE A 230 -9.08 8.21 14.39
N THR A 231 -10.19 8.26 15.14
CA THR A 231 -11.56 8.10 14.58
C THR A 231 -12.45 9.25 15.02
N GLY A 232 -13.43 9.59 14.17
CA GLY A 232 -14.37 10.69 14.45
C GLY A 232 -15.65 10.24 15.16
N ASN A 233 -16.10 9.00 14.92
CA ASN A 233 -17.36 8.51 15.48
C ASN A 233 -17.24 7.01 15.88
N PRO A 234 -17.13 6.68 17.18
CA PRO A 234 -16.86 7.63 18.27
C PRO A 234 -15.46 8.26 18.15
N THR A 235 -15.29 9.48 18.69
CA THR A 235 -13.99 10.13 18.76
C THR A 235 -13.05 9.34 19.65
N ARG A 236 -12.00 8.77 19.06
CA ARG A 236 -10.97 7.98 19.75
C ARG A 236 -9.62 8.20 19.12
N SER A 237 -8.59 8.16 19.94
CA SER A 237 -7.21 8.00 19.50
C SER A 237 -6.52 6.99 20.41
N ALA A 238 -5.72 6.12 19.85
CA ALA A 238 -4.94 5.17 20.63
C ALA A 238 -3.65 4.78 19.89
N LEU A 239 -2.66 4.39 20.69
CA LEU A 239 -1.46 3.71 20.24
C LEU A 239 -1.71 2.19 20.34
N VAL A 240 -1.44 1.50 19.25
CA VAL A 240 -1.48 0.03 19.18
C VAL A 240 -0.04 -0.46 19.06
N PRO A 241 0.60 -0.87 20.17
CA PRO A 241 1.98 -1.31 20.15
C PRO A 241 2.13 -2.64 19.39
N VAL A 242 3.34 -2.90 18.92
CA VAL A 242 3.70 -4.21 18.37
C VAL A 242 3.84 -5.22 19.52
N ASP A 243 3.15 -6.34 19.43
CA ASP A 243 3.32 -7.44 20.37
C ASP A 243 4.71 -8.07 20.19
N GLY A 244 5.51 -8.13 21.27
CA GLY A 244 6.76 -8.89 21.26
C GLY A 244 8.08 -8.11 21.26
N GLY A 245 8.06 -6.79 21.13
CA GLY A 245 9.17 -5.88 21.54
C GLY A 245 10.56 -6.05 20.90
N ALA A 246 10.78 -7.00 20.00
CA ALA A 246 12.08 -7.20 19.37
C ALA A 246 12.21 -6.35 18.09
N VAL A 247 13.19 -5.46 18.05
CA VAL A 247 13.66 -4.85 16.80
C VAL A 247 14.28 -5.97 15.97
N LEU A 248 13.56 -6.45 14.95
CA LEU A 248 14.11 -7.43 14.02
C LEU A 248 15.13 -6.73 13.11
N GLU A 249 16.34 -7.24 13.05
CA GLU A 249 17.25 -6.90 11.98
C GLU A 249 16.72 -7.48 10.68
N GLY A 250 16.62 -6.65 9.63
CA GLY A 250 16.12 -7.12 8.34
C GLY A 250 15.85 -5.98 7.36
N ASP A 251 15.00 -6.26 6.39
CA ASP A 251 14.62 -5.33 5.32
C ASP A 251 13.21 -4.77 5.59
N PRO A 252 13.06 -3.48 5.90
CA PRO A 252 11.75 -2.88 6.15
C PRO A 252 10.96 -2.56 4.87
N THR A 253 11.53 -2.84 3.68
CA THR A 253 10.85 -2.57 2.40
C THR A 253 9.52 -3.31 2.35
N GLY A 254 8.45 -2.61 1.98
CA GLY A 254 7.12 -3.19 1.84
C GLY A 254 6.35 -3.38 3.16
N CYS A 255 6.93 -3.04 4.34
CA CYS A 255 6.20 -3.19 5.62
C CYS A 255 4.93 -2.33 5.67
N GLY A 256 4.94 -1.10 5.15
CA GLY A 256 3.76 -0.25 5.03
C GLY A 256 2.69 -0.86 4.14
N ASP A 257 3.10 -1.42 3.00
CA ASP A 257 2.21 -2.07 2.04
C ASP A 257 1.54 -3.32 2.63
N VAL A 258 2.33 -4.16 3.33
CA VAL A 258 1.82 -5.36 4.05
C VAL A 258 0.87 -4.94 5.17
N PHE A 259 1.20 -3.87 5.89
CA PHE A 259 0.36 -3.33 6.95
C PHE A 259 -0.99 -2.89 6.39
N GLY A 260 -1.03 -2.00 5.40
CA GLY A 260 -2.28 -1.50 4.79
C GLY A 260 -3.14 -2.61 4.22
N ALA A 261 -2.55 -3.52 3.46
CA ALA A 261 -3.23 -4.69 2.91
C ALA A 261 -3.88 -5.56 3.99
N THR A 262 -3.16 -5.78 5.10
CA THR A 262 -3.68 -6.58 6.23
C THR A 262 -4.80 -5.84 6.97
N VAL A 263 -4.70 -4.51 7.16
CA VAL A 263 -5.79 -3.71 7.73
C VAL A 263 -7.04 -3.84 6.87
N VAL A 264 -6.91 -3.67 5.56
CA VAL A 264 -8.03 -3.83 4.61
C VAL A 264 -8.69 -5.21 4.75
N ALA A 265 -7.89 -6.28 4.69
CA ALA A 265 -8.40 -7.65 4.82
C ALA A 265 -9.16 -7.88 6.14
N ALA A 266 -8.60 -7.37 7.26
CA ALA A 266 -9.21 -7.52 8.58
C ALA A 266 -10.52 -6.72 8.71
N LEU A 267 -10.58 -5.49 8.21
CA LEU A 267 -11.80 -4.68 8.20
C LEU A 267 -12.89 -5.31 7.33
N LEU A 268 -12.53 -5.83 6.16
CA LEU A 268 -13.48 -6.54 5.27
C LEU A 268 -13.99 -7.86 5.88
N ALA A 269 -13.22 -8.47 6.79
CA ALA A 269 -13.66 -9.61 7.61
C ALA A 269 -14.52 -9.19 8.83
N GLY A 270 -14.85 -7.90 8.98
CA GLY A 270 -15.68 -7.36 10.06
C GLY A 270 -14.95 -7.19 11.39
N ARG A 271 -13.61 -7.21 11.42
CA ARG A 271 -12.84 -6.96 12.65
C ARG A 271 -12.86 -5.49 13.01
N GLY A 272 -12.77 -5.19 14.30
CA GLY A 272 -12.60 -3.81 14.78
C GLY A 272 -11.25 -3.23 14.37
N LEU A 273 -11.17 -1.89 14.23
CA LEU A 273 -9.96 -1.20 13.75
C LEU A 273 -8.72 -1.53 14.59
N GLU A 274 -8.82 -1.53 15.92
CA GLU A 274 -7.68 -1.83 16.81
C GLU A 274 -7.16 -3.25 16.60
N GLU A 275 -8.05 -4.24 16.44
CA GLU A 275 -7.68 -5.62 16.14
C GLU A 275 -7.03 -5.74 14.77
N ALA A 276 -7.55 -5.01 13.76
CA ALA A 276 -6.98 -4.95 12.42
C ALA A 276 -5.54 -4.39 12.46
N LEU A 277 -5.31 -3.31 13.20
CA LEU A 277 -3.98 -2.71 13.35
C LEU A 277 -2.99 -3.64 14.07
N ARG A 278 -3.42 -4.37 15.11
CA ARG A 278 -2.58 -5.38 15.77
C ARG A 278 -2.17 -6.51 14.84
N LEU A 279 -3.13 -7.01 14.06
CA LEU A 279 -2.83 -8.04 13.05
C LEU A 279 -1.88 -7.51 11.99
N ALA A 280 -2.12 -6.31 11.48
CA ALA A 280 -1.30 -5.66 10.47
C ALA A 280 0.14 -5.43 10.95
N SER A 281 0.34 -4.97 12.18
CA SER A 281 1.66 -4.82 12.79
C SER A 281 2.42 -6.15 12.86
N ARG A 282 1.75 -7.25 13.22
CA ARG A 282 2.37 -8.59 13.23
C ARG A 282 2.78 -9.05 11.83
N MET A 283 1.95 -8.79 10.82
CA MET A 283 2.27 -9.18 9.43
C MET A 283 3.40 -8.33 8.86
N ALA A 284 3.41 -7.02 9.13
CA ALA A 284 4.51 -6.13 8.77
C ALA A 284 5.83 -6.55 9.42
N MET A 285 5.82 -6.95 10.70
CA MET A 285 7.02 -7.49 11.36
C MET A 285 7.53 -8.78 10.70
N ARG A 286 6.64 -9.69 10.30
CA ARG A 286 7.06 -10.88 9.55
C ARG A 286 7.72 -10.52 8.23
N ASN A 287 7.22 -9.48 7.54
CA ASN A 287 7.82 -9.03 6.29
C ASN A 287 9.29 -8.59 6.46
N VAL A 288 9.68 -8.04 7.61
CA VAL A 288 11.08 -7.59 7.86
C VAL A 288 12.11 -8.69 7.61
N SER A 289 11.75 -9.96 7.85
CA SER A 289 12.62 -11.12 7.59
C SER A 289 12.51 -11.69 6.17
N HIS A 290 11.79 -11.01 5.28
CA HIS A 290 11.63 -11.39 3.87
C HIS A 290 12.06 -10.25 2.96
N ARG A 291 12.52 -10.57 1.76
CA ARG A 291 12.94 -9.56 0.79
C ARG A 291 12.19 -9.74 -0.52
N GLY A 292 11.58 -8.65 -1.00
CA GLY A 292 10.77 -8.67 -2.22
C GLY A 292 9.37 -9.23 -2.02
N ALA A 293 8.53 -9.14 -3.05
CA ALA A 293 7.15 -9.62 -2.98
C ALA A 293 6.99 -11.09 -3.40
N SER A 294 7.98 -11.66 -4.10
CA SER A 294 7.93 -13.07 -4.53
C SER A 294 8.04 -14.01 -3.32
N GLY A 295 7.12 -14.98 -3.23
CA GLY A 295 7.06 -15.90 -2.09
C GLY A 295 6.56 -15.29 -0.77
N LEU A 296 6.35 -13.98 -0.70
CA LEU A 296 5.93 -13.28 0.53
C LEU A 296 4.64 -13.85 1.12
N ARG A 297 3.64 -14.18 0.28
CA ARG A 297 2.43 -14.82 0.74
C ARG A 297 2.68 -16.04 1.64
N ASP A 298 3.51 -16.96 1.17
CA ASP A 298 3.77 -18.20 1.89
C ASP A 298 4.66 -17.96 3.13
N HIS A 299 5.56 -16.97 3.06
CA HIS A 299 6.31 -16.50 4.23
C HIS A 299 5.38 -15.93 5.31
N LEU A 300 4.44 -15.05 4.95
CA LEU A 300 3.46 -14.48 5.89
C LEU A 300 2.57 -15.56 6.53
N LEU A 301 2.30 -16.64 5.81
CA LEU A 301 1.58 -17.81 6.33
C LEU A 301 2.46 -18.78 7.15
N GLY A 302 3.75 -18.49 7.30
CA GLY A 302 4.69 -19.37 8.02
C GLY A 302 5.02 -20.68 7.28
N LYS A 303 4.87 -20.70 5.95
CA LYS A 303 5.12 -21.90 5.12
C LYS A 303 6.52 -21.94 4.53
N LEU A 304 7.21 -20.80 4.47
CA LEU A 304 8.60 -20.70 4.05
C LEU A 304 9.47 -20.59 5.30
N THR A 305 10.40 -21.51 5.46
CA THR A 305 11.54 -21.34 6.36
C THR A 305 12.52 -20.42 5.66
N THR A 306 12.88 -19.32 6.30
CA THR A 306 14.03 -18.49 5.88
C THR A 306 15.28 -19.39 5.89
N VAL A 307 15.93 -19.53 4.75
CA VAL A 307 17.23 -20.18 4.60
C VAL A 307 18.32 -19.18 4.89
#